data_a21e8ad72c708a373e5273359035aa96
#
_entry.id   a21e8ad72c708a373e5273359035aa96
#
_cell.length_a   1.000
_cell.length_b   1.000
_cell.length_c   1.000
_cell.angle_alpha   90.00
_cell.angle_beta   90.00
_cell.angle_gamma   90.00
#
_symmetry.space_group_name_H-M   'P 1'
#
loop_
_entity.id
_entity.type
_entity.pdbx_description
1 polymer ?
#
loop_
_entity_poly.entity_id
_entity_poly.type
_entity_poly.pdbx_seq_one_letter_code
_entity_poly.pdbx_strand_id
1 'polypeptide(L)'
;MRKAAILLAASMLAGAAAAQDLSGGGYIDLRLVNSSGERAAIDGGLGKTRYGDDGNAIHLAEAALYGNLQLSEDLLIFADLRYEPSQRTAVDLLESYIRYRPLSLSPWRWSIKAGAFFPPISEENTAPGWTSPWTLTPSAINGWVGEELRTIGTEGKVEWRGEADRLEAEVAVFGWNDVAGVAIADRGWVLTDRVTGLFDRLRLPNAVAAPRHSAAWREPFTEIDNTPGWYAGLSWKHEDWGRLDLLYYDNEADPHAFQHEFAWRTKFVSVGASTNIGGVTVLSQVMSGDTTIQPSDEGYTSDFQAAYLLLGYRLGDWRVAARADVFATESQNKDPDARIAEHGTAQTVAVSWQPIQYLKLTLEGLRVASFRTQRLAYNLAPAQIDHQVQLGAKFMF
;
A
#
# COMPACT_ATOMS: atom_id res chain seq x y z
N MET A 1 13.60 6.45 -17.04
CA MET A 1 12.64 6.88 -16.00
C MET A 1 13.20 7.93 -15.03
N ARG A 2 14.34 7.76 -14.34
CA ARG A 2 14.90 8.77 -13.41
C ARG A 2 14.99 10.20 -13.99
N LYS A 3 15.42 10.34 -15.27
CA LYS A 3 15.49 11.65 -15.93
C LYS A 3 14.12 12.27 -16.24
N ALA A 4 13.10 11.44 -16.49
CA ALA A 4 11.75 11.93 -16.80
C ALA A 4 11.02 12.42 -15.53
N ALA A 5 11.21 11.73 -14.38
CA ALA A 5 10.62 12.16 -13.11
C ALA A 5 11.25 13.45 -12.57
N ILE A 6 12.57 13.63 -12.72
CA ILE A 6 13.27 14.87 -12.37
C ILE A 6 12.84 16.02 -13.30
N LEU A 7 12.62 15.75 -14.58
CA LEU A 7 12.08 16.71 -15.54
C LEU A 7 10.63 17.09 -15.21
N LEU A 8 9.80 16.14 -14.76
CA LEU A 8 8.42 16.42 -14.35
C LEU A 8 8.39 17.28 -13.07
N ALA A 9 9.20 16.98 -12.07
CA ALA A 9 9.34 17.78 -10.86
C ALA A 9 9.93 19.19 -11.14
N ALA A 10 10.91 19.29 -12.04
CA ALA A 10 11.49 20.56 -12.46
C ALA A 10 10.52 21.39 -13.32
N SER A 11 9.69 20.75 -14.16
CA SER A 11 8.66 21.44 -14.95
C SER A 11 7.51 21.97 -14.09
N MET A 12 7.21 21.33 -12.96
CA MET A 12 6.23 21.86 -12.00
C MET A 12 6.70 23.18 -11.36
N LEU A 13 7.98 23.30 -11.03
CA LEU A 13 8.56 24.55 -10.49
C LEU A 13 8.62 25.67 -11.54
N ALA A 14 8.86 25.33 -12.81
CA ALA A 14 8.88 26.29 -13.91
C ALA A 14 7.47 26.70 -14.38
N GLY A 15 6.48 25.82 -14.23
CA GLY A 15 5.08 26.07 -14.61
C GLY A 15 4.29 26.92 -13.60
N ALA A 16 4.84 27.18 -12.40
CA ALA A 16 4.16 27.93 -11.35
C ALA A 16 3.76 29.38 -11.76
N ALA A 17 4.44 29.95 -12.75
CA ALA A 17 4.12 31.30 -13.28
C ALA A 17 2.84 31.32 -14.14
N ALA A 18 2.35 30.17 -14.62
CA ALA A 18 1.12 30.03 -15.44
C ALA A 18 0.00 29.28 -14.70
N ALA A 19 0.24 28.83 -13.47
CA ALA A 19 -0.72 28.10 -12.67
C ALA A 19 -1.80 29.04 -12.12
N GLN A 20 -3.06 28.58 -12.14
CA GLN A 20 -4.17 29.30 -11.53
C GLN A 20 -4.16 29.15 -10.00
N ASP A 21 -3.73 28.01 -9.49
CA ASP A 21 -3.63 27.74 -8.05
C ASP A 21 -2.57 26.67 -7.76
N LEU A 22 -1.77 26.91 -6.73
CA LEU A 22 -0.82 25.94 -6.17
C LEU A 22 -1.20 25.68 -4.71
N SER A 23 -1.53 24.44 -4.38
CA SER A 23 -1.82 24.00 -3.02
C SER A 23 -0.97 22.78 -2.66
N GLY A 24 -0.62 22.67 -1.40
CA GLY A 24 0.21 21.56 -0.96
C GLY A 24 0.39 21.56 0.54
N GLY A 25 1.17 20.61 1.00
CA GLY A 25 1.54 20.45 2.39
C GLY A 25 2.66 19.44 2.53
N GLY A 26 3.07 19.25 3.74
CA GLY A 26 4.08 18.27 4.07
C GLY A 26 3.98 17.87 5.52
N TYR A 27 4.78 16.88 5.90
CA TYR A 27 4.93 16.50 7.29
C TYR A 27 6.26 15.81 7.55
N ILE A 28 6.62 15.78 8.83
CA ILE A 28 7.73 15.00 9.38
C ILE A 28 7.15 14.11 10.47
N ASP A 29 7.42 12.81 10.45
CA ASP A 29 6.95 11.83 11.42
C ASP A 29 8.12 11.26 12.23
N LEU A 30 8.18 11.60 13.51
CA LEU A 30 9.15 11.09 14.47
C LEU A 30 8.47 10.06 15.38
N ARG A 31 9.15 8.96 15.66
CA ARG A 31 8.60 7.87 16.47
C ARG A 31 9.56 7.40 17.55
N LEU A 32 9.04 7.25 18.76
CA LEU A 32 9.64 6.43 19.80
C LEU A 32 8.98 5.06 19.71
N VAL A 33 9.76 4.03 19.47
CA VAL A 33 9.31 2.66 19.24
C VAL A 33 9.85 1.76 20.34
N ASN A 34 9.00 0.86 20.84
CA ASN A 34 9.39 -0.34 21.58
C ASN A 34 8.88 -1.53 20.78
N SER A 35 9.76 -2.38 20.28
CA SER A 35 9.40 -3.55 19.49
C SER A 35 10.13 -4.79 19.99
N SER A 36 9.48 -5.93 19.83
CA SER A 36 10.03 -7.24 20.13
C SER A 36 9.39 -8.28 19.21
N GLY A 37 10.15 -9.31 18.89
CA GLY A 37 9.71 -10.38 17.99
C GLY A 37 10.83 -10.85 17.10
N GLU A 38 10.50 -11.14 15.86
CA GLU A 38 11.46 -11.54 14.84
C GLU A 38 12.04 -10.32 14.11
N ARG A 39 13.21 -10.49 13.51
CA ARG A 39 13.80 -9.47 12.62
C ARG A 39 12.81 -9.01 11.57
N ALA A 40 12.65 -7.69 11.42
CA ALA A 40 11.68 -7.09 10.52
C ALA A 40 11.86 -7.55 9.06
N ALA A 41 10.74 -7.68 8.36
CA ALA A 41 10.74 -8.04 6.94
C ALA A 41 11.44 -6.97 6.08
N ILE A 42 11.31 -5.69 6.42
CA ILE A 42 12.03 -4.60 5.73
C ILE A 42 13.55 -4.73 5.81
N ASP A 43 14.07 -5.44 6.82
CA ASP A 43 15.49 -5.75 7.02
C ASP A 43 15.88 -7.13 6.49
N GLY A 44 14.98 -7.82 5.78
CA GLY A 44 15.19 -9.15 5.20
C GLY A 44 14.98 -10.29 6.21
N GLY A 45 14.20 -10.07 7.27
CA GLY A 45 13.69 -11.09 8.17
C GLY A 45 12.30 -11.61 7.75
N LEU A 46 11.65 -12.36 8.64
CA LEU A 46 10.29 -12.88 8.49
C LEU A 46 9.32 -12.31 9.55
N GLY A 47 9.77 -11.29 10.31
CA GLY A 47 8.95 -10.55 11.27
C GLY A 47 7.79 -9.82 10.59
N LYS A 48 6.72 -9.61 11.33
CA LYS A 48 5.44 -9.13 10.79
C LYS A 48 5.16 -7.65 11.06
N THR A 49 6.09 -6.97 11.74
CA THR A 49 6.01 -5.55 12.04
C THR A 49 7.15 -4.77 11.38
N ARG A 50 7.01 -3.44 11.27
CA ARG A 50 8.00 -2.59 10.63
C ARG A 50 9.35 -2.62 11.33
N TYR A 51 9.38 -2.60 12.67
CA TYR A 51 10.60 -2.42 13.46
C TYR A 51 11.13 -3.72 14.11
N GLY A 52 10.42 -4.84 14.01
CA GLY A 52 10.92 -6.18 14.37
C GLY A 52 11.50 -6.26 15.78
N ASP A 53 12.79 -6.66 15.88
CA ASP A 53 13.55 -6.90 17.09
C ASP A 53 14.41 -5.70 17.55
N ASP A 54 14.11 -4.49 17.11
CA ASP A 54 14.91 -3.28 17.38
C ASP A 54 14.92 -2.85 18.86
N GLY A 55 14.03 -3.37 19.70
CA GLY A 55 13.91 -2.99 21.11
C GLY A 55 13.39 -1.56 21.26
N ASN A 56 14.10 -0.72 22.03
CA ASN A 56 13.72 0.69 22.21
C ASN A 56 14.57 1.58 21.31
N ALA A 57 13.93 2.32 20.42
CA ALA A 57 14.64 3.22 19.51
C ALA A 57 13.80 4.46 19.15
N ILE A 58 14.50 5.52 18.74
CA ILE A 58 13.88 6.71 18.15
C ILE A 58 14.15 6.67 16.65
N HIS A 59 13.10 6.80 15.85
CA HIS A 59 13.17 6.79 14.40
C HIS A 59 12.61 8.08 13.82
N LEU A 60 13.26 8.62 12.78
CA LEU A 60 12.59 9.42 11.78
C LEU A 60 11.91 8.43 10.85
N ALA A 61 10.59 8.27 11.00
CA ALA A 61 9.85 7.28 10.23
C ALA A 61 9.78 7.68 8.75
N GLU A 62 9.42 8.92 8.50
CA GLU A 62 9.35 9.49 7.16
C GLU A 62 9.22 11.02 7.21
N ALA A 63 9.47 11.68 6.07
CA ALA A 63 9.02 13.02 5.79
C ALA A 63 8.38 13.07 4.40
N ALA A 64 7.37 13.90 4.22
CA ALA A 64 6.62 14.03 2.98
C ALA A 64 6.46 15.47 2.55
N LEU A 65 6.46 15.68 1.23
CA LEU A 65 6.06 16.92 0.58
C LEU A 65 5.15 16.58 -0.59
N TYR A 66 3.91 17.05 -0.55
CA TYR A 66 2.94 16.80 -1.61
C TYR A 66 2.25 18.07 -2.06
N GLY A 67 1.80 18.11 -3.31
CA GLY A 67 1.13 19.28 -3.84
C GLY A 67 0.31 19.04 -5.08
N ASN A 68 -0.63 19.96 -5.29
CA ASN A 68 -1.47 20.08 -6.46
C ASN A 68 -1.13 21.37 -7.19
N LEU A 69 -0.93 21.28 -8.49
CA LEU A 69 -0.81 22.41 -9.39
C LEU A 69 -2.02 22.41 -10.32
N GLN A 70 -2.96 23.34 -10.09
CA GLN A 70 -4.13 23.52 -10.95
C GLN A 70 -3.74 24.37 -12.15
N LEU A 71 -3.65 23.75 -13.34
CA LEU A 71 -3.28 24.44 -14.59
C LEU A 71 -4.49 25.09 -15.24
N SER A 72 -5.68 24.51 -15.10
CA SER A 72 -6.96 25.06 -15.55
C SER A 72 -8.08 24.52 -14.65
N GLU A 73 -9.33 24.96 -14.84
CA GLU A 73 -10.48 24.43 -14.11
C GLU A 73 -10.61 22.89 -14.21
N ASP A 74 -10.17 22.32 -15.33
CA ASP A 74 -10.29 20.91 -15.65
C ASP A 74 -9.01 20.10 -15.46
N LEU A 75 -7.83 20.75 -15.41
CA LEU A 75 -6.52 20.10 -15.48
C LEU A 75 -5.69 20.31 -14.21
N LEU A 76 -5.35 19.22 -13.54
CA LEU A 76 -4.55 19.19 -12.31
C LEU A 76 -3.32 18.30 -12.46
N ILE A 77 -2.21 18.73 -11.91
CA ILE A 77 -1.02 17.91 -11.68
C ILE A 77 -0.88 17.68 -10.18
N PHE A 78 -0.58 16.44 -9.78
CA PHE A 78 -0.28 16.06 -8.40
C PHE A 78 1.11 15.42 -8.32
N ALA A 79 1.82 15.67 -7.21
CA ALA A 79 3.03 14.92 -6.85
C ALA A 79 3.13 14.73 -5.34
N ASP A 80 3.68 13.59 -4.91
CA ASP A 80 4.03 13.23 -3.54
C ASP A 80 5.48 12.76 -3.51
N LEU A 81 6.35 13.56 -2.88
CA LEU A 81 7.76 13.27 -2.61
C LEU A 81 7.92 12.77 -1.19
N ARG A 82 8.74 11.76 -1.00
CA ARG A 82 8.95 11.09 0.27
C ARG A 82 10.43 11.01 0.62
N TYR A 83 10.74 11.28 1.87
CA TYR A 83 12.00 10.90 2.49
C TYR A 83 11.74 9.76 3.47
N GLU A 84 12.28 8.59 3.19
CA GLU A 84 12.19 7.38 4.00
C GLU A 84 13.62 6.86 4.25
N PRO A 85 14.15 7.01 5.48
CA PRO A 85 15.58 6.71 5.75
C PRO A 85 15.93 5.23 5.64
N SER A 86 14.95 4.32 5.73
CA SER A 86 15.18 2.88 5.58
C SER A 86 15.28 2.42 4.12
N GLN A 87 14.97 3.32 3.16
CA GLN A 87 15.05 3.03 1.74
C GLN A 87 16.43 3.33 1.16
N ARG A 88 16.84 2.57 0.13
CA ARG A 88 18.07 2.86 -0.62
C ARG A 88 17.98 4.20 -1.33
N THR A 89 16.85 4.47 -1.98
CA THR A 89 16.52 5.76 -2.56
C THR A 89 15.74 6.56 -1.53
N ALA A 90 16.46 7.11 -0.54
CA ALA A 90 15.85 7.73 0.63
C ALA A 90 14.90 8.90 0.28
N VAL A 91 15.19 9.66 -0.78
CA VAL A 91 14.25 10.66 -1.35
C VAL A 91 13.69 10.09 -2.63
N ASP A 92 12.40 9.84 -2.67
CA ASP A 92 11.74 9.20 -3.81
C ASP A 92 10.35 9.76 -4.05
N LEU A 93 9.80 9.46 -5.22
CA LEU A 93 8.47 9.83 -5.63
C LEU A 93 7.51 8.68 -5.31
N LEU A 94 6.43 8.94 -4.59
CA LEU A 94 5.37 7.95 -4.36
C LEU A 94 4.32 7.99 -5.45
N GLU A 95 3.86 9.18 -5.78
CA GLU A 95 2.86 9.43 -6.80
C GLU A 95 3.22 10.67 -7.60
N SER A 96 2.93 10.62 -8.89
CA SER A 96 2.90 11.80 -9.75
C SER A 96 1.99 11.53 -10.93
N TYR A 97 0.96 12.35 -11.09
CA TYR A 97 0.01 12.19 -12.17
C TYR A 97 -0.60 13.50 -12.63
N ILE A 98 -1.12 13.49 -13.86
CA ILE A 98 -1.98 14.50 -14.43
C ILE A 98 -3.40 13.96 -14.43
N ARG A 99 -4.37 14.77 -14.00
CA ARG A 99 -5.80 14.45 -14.05
C ARG A 99 -6.55 15.51 -14.84
N TYR A 100 -7.27 15.05 -15.86
CA TYR A 100 -8.24 15.86 -16.59
C TYR A 100 -9.66 15.47 -16.13
N ARG A 101 -10.44 16.44 -15.67
CA ARG A 101 -11.81 16.28 -15.19
C ARG A 101 -12.65 17.49 -15.57
N PRO A 102 -13.36 17.45 -16.72
CA PRO A 102 -14.15 18.58 -17.19
C PRO A 102 -15.36 18.85 -16.25
N LEU A 103 -15.75 20.11 -16.19
CA LEU A 103 -16.99 20.50 -15.55
C LEU A 103 -18.18 19.81 -16.19
N SER A 104 -19.12 19.32 -15.37
CA SER A 104 -20.35 18.72 -15.83
C SER A 104 -21.55 19.37 -15.15
N LEU A 105 -22.52 19.74 -15.96
CA LEU A 105 -23.83 20.23 -15.52
C LEU A 105 -24.88 19.12 -15.38
N SER A 106 -24.50 17.87 -15.70
CA SER A 106 -25.36 16.68 -15.59
C SER A 106 -25.00 15.87 -14.33
N PRO A 107 -25.83 14.88 -13.93
CA PRO A 107 -25.48 13.92 -12.89
C PRO A 107 -24.22 13.10 -13.22
N TRP A 108 -23.84 12.99 -14.48
CA TRP A 108 -22.70 12.24 -14.94
C TRP A 108 -21.41 13.08 -14.95
N ARG A 109 -20.35 12.52 -14.40
CA ARG A 109 -19.00 13.08 -14.45
C ARG A 109 -18.04 12.02 -14.95
N TRP A 110 -16.94 12.46 -15.56
CA TRP A 110 -15.87 11.58 -15.95
C TRP A 110 -14.51 12.24 -15.71
N SER A 111 -13.49 11.44 -15.63
CA SER A 111 -12.11 11.93 -15.57
C SER A 111 -11.16 10.92 -16.16
N ILE A 112 -10.01 11.43 -16.62
CA ILE A 112 -8.87 10.62 -17.03
C ILE A 112 -7.69 11.05 -16.15
N LYS A 113 -6.96 10.06 -15.60
CA LYS A 113 -5.76 10.25 -14.79
C LYS A 113 -4.63 9.45 -15.44
N ALA A 114 -3.45 10.06 -15.64
CA ALA A 114 -2.29 9.42 -16.23
C ALA A 114 -1.03 9.74 -15.44
N GLY A 115 -0.20 8.74 -15.17
CA GLY A 115 1.02 8.86 -14.37
C GLY A 115 1.24 7.67 -13.45
N ALA A 116 1.87 7.92 -12.30
CA ALA A 116 2.09 6.95 -11.25
C ALA A 116 1.20 7.29 -10.03
N PHE A 117 0.34 6.37 -9.63
CA PHE A 117 -0.61 6.56 -8.53
C PHE A 117 -1.04 5.21 -7.91
N PHE A 118 -1.60 5.24 -6.70
CA PHE A 118 -2.16 4.04 -6.10
C PHE A 118 -3.47 3.63 -6.80
N PRO A 119 -3.72 2.32 -7.00
CA PRO A 119 -5.05 1.86 -7.38
C PRO A 119 -6.06 2.24 -6.28
N PRO A 120 -7.34 2.50 -6.62
CA PRO A 120 -8.37 2.95 -5.67
C PRO A 120 -8.91 1.78 -4.83
N ILE A 121 -8.06 1.23 -3.98
CA ILE A 121 -8.32 -0.04 -3.29
C ILE A 121 -8.51 0.10 -1.78
N SER A 122 -8.01 1.19 -1.15
CA SER A 122 -7.97 1.28 0.30
C SER A 122 -9.16 1.98 0.91
N GLU A 123 -9.75 1.37 1.95
CA GLU A 123 -10.74 1.99 2.81
C GLU A 123 -10.10 2.81 3.95
N GLU A 124 -8.90 2.43 4.39
CA GLU A 124 -8.25 3.07 5.55
C GLU A 124 -7.18 4.10 5.17
N ASN A 125 -6.42 3.89 4.10
CA ASN A 125 -5.33 4.78 3.69
C ASN A 125 -5.84 5.86 2.73
N THR A 126 -6.52 6.85 3.28
CA THR A 126 -7.19 7.92 2.52
C THR A 126 -6.51 9.29 2.63
N ALA A 127 -5.49 9.41 3.49
CA ALA A 127 -4.70 10.62 3.64
C ALA A 127 -3.48 10.63 2.69
N PRO A 128 -2.88 11.82 2.41
CA PRO A 128 -1.71 11.91 1.55
C PRO A 128 -0.60 10.94 1.94
N GLY A 129 0.07 10.39 0.94
CA GLY A 129 1.16 9.47 1.13
C GLY A 129 0.78 8.09 1.60
N TRP A 130 -0.38 7.60 1.21
CA TRP A 130 -0.86 6.27 1.59
C TRP A 130 -0.94 6.08 3.10
N THR A 131 -1.38 7.11 3.85
CA THR A 131 -1.48 7.06 5.31
C THR A 131 -2.92 6.98 5.80
N SER A 132 -3.09 6.35 6.98
CA SER A 132 -4.38 6.25 7.65
C SER A 132 -4.62 7.43 8.59
N PRO A 133 -5.83 8.00 8.65
CA PRO A 133 -6.19 8.97 9.68
C PRO A 133 -6.36 8.33 11.06
N TRP A 134 -6.46 7.01 11.16
CA TRP A 134 -6.84 6.26 12.36
C TRP A 134 -5.66 5.60 13.10
N THR A 135 -4.73 4.99 12.35
CA THR A 135 -3.63 4.20 12.86
C THR A 135 -2.30 4.69 12.27
N LEU A 136 -1.17 4.38 12.91
CA LEU A 136 0.16 4.56 12.31
C LEU A 136 0.44 3.43 11.32
N THR A 137 0.18 2.20 11.73
CA THR A 137 0.41 0.99 10.92
C THR A 137 -0.88 0.60 10.21
N PRO A 138 -0.89 0.48 8.87
CA PRO A 138 -2.05 0.00 8.11
C PRO A 138 -2.28 -1.50 8.30
N SER A 139 -3.40 -2.01 7.78
CA SER A 139 -3.71 -3.44 7.70
C SER A 139 -2.69 -4.20 6.86
N ALA A 140 -2.70 -5.53 6.96
CA ALA A 140 -1.87 -6.39 6.13
C ALA A 140 -2.10 -6.12 4.63
N ILE A 141 -3.35 -5.92 4.20
CA ILE A 141 -3.71 -5.58 2.82
C ILE A 141 -3.03 -4.28 2.40
N ASN A 142 -3.23 -3.21 3.16
CA ASN A 142 -2.76 -1.88 2.77
C ASN A 142 -1.25 -1.68 2.98
N GLY A 143 -0.63 -2.46 3.87
CA GLY A 143 0.82 -2.58 3.97
C GLY A 143 1.41 -3.16 2.68
N TRP A 144 0.88 -4.28 2.19
CA TRP A 144 1.33 -4.88 0.94
C TRP A 144 1.10 -3.97 -0.28
N VAL A 145 -0.09 -3.38 -0.41
CA VAL A 145 -0.39 -2.43 -1.50
C VAL A 145 0.61 -1.27 -1.50
N GLY A 146 0.94 -0.73 -0.33
CA GLY A 146 1.92 0.34 -0.18
C GLY A 146 3.32 -0.04 -0.67
N GLU A 147 3.70 -1.29 -0.52
CA GLU A 147 5.05 -1.77 -0.88
C GLU A 147 5.17 -2.21 -2.34
N GLU A 148 4.16 -2.87 -2.93
CA GLU A 148 4.32 -3.52 -4.24
C GLU A 148 3.39 -3.00 -5.34
N LEU A 149 2.28 -2.31 -5.02
CA LEU A 149 1.32 -1.92 -6.04
C LEU A 149 1.38 -0.43 -6.36
N ARG A 150 1.54 -0.13 -7.64
CA ARG A 150 1.43 1.21 -8.19
C ARG A 150 0.87 1.13 -9.62
N THR A 151 -0.12 1.92 -9.91
CA THR A 151 -0.58 2.11 -11.29
C THR A 151 0.37 3.09 -11.96
N ILE A 152 1.21 2.61 -12.88
CA ILE A 152 2.02 3.46 -13.76
C ILE A 152 1.37 3.37 -15.14
N GLY A 153 0.40 4.24 -15.40
CA GLY A 153 -0.45 4.10 -16.57
C GLY A 153 -1.55 5.15 -16.65
N THR A 154 -2.70 4.72 -17.14
CA THR A 154 -3.87 5.60 -17.36
C THR A 154 -5.13 4.97 -16.78
N GLU A 155 -5.92 5.76 -16.06
CA GLU A 155 -7.22 5.39 -15.49
C GLU A 155 -8.31 6.29 -16.08
N GLY A 156 -9.39 5.68 -16.54
CA GLY A 156 -10.65 6.33 -16.86
C GLY A 156 -11.67 6.06 -15.76
N LYS A 157 -12.38 7.11 -15.33
CA LYS A 157 -13.41 7.03 -14.29
C LYS A 157 -14.68 7.71 -14.75
N VAL A 158 -15.82 7.08 -14.49
CA VAL A 158 -17.16 7.63 -14.67
C VAL A 158 -17.90 7.60 -13.34
N GLU A 159 -18.57 8.68 -13.00
CA GLU A 159 -19.35 8.85 -11.79
C GLU A 159 -20.76 9.31 -12.14
N TRP A 160 -21.76 8.64 -11.57
CA TRP A 160 -23.15 9.10 -11.56
C TRP A 160 -23.57 9.55 -10.16
N ARG A 161 -24.23 10.70 -10.07
CA ARG A 161 -24.71 11.31 -8.83
C ARG A 161 -26.23 11.43 -8.86
N GLY A 162 -26.88 10.59 -8.07
CA GLY A 162 -28.30 10.72 -7.74
C GLY A 162 -28.51 11.64 -6.52
N GLU A 163 -29.71 11.63 -5.96
CA GLU A 163 -30.06 12.41 -4.76
C GLU A 163 -29.35 11.85 -3.52
N ALA A 164 -29.50 10.55 -3.23
CA ALA A 164 -28.89 9.88 -2.09
C ALA A 164 -27.73 8.94 -2.49
N ASP A 165 -27.66 8.55 -3.74
CA ASP A 165 -26.73 7.56 -4.26
C ASP A 165 -25.65 8.18 -5.15
N ARG A 166 -24.46 7.59 -5.08
CA ARG A 166 -23.37 7.84 -6.02
C ARG A 166 -22.83 6.51 -6.49
N LEU A 167 -22.72 6.33 -7.81
CA LEU A 167 -22.11 5.17 -8.44
C LEU A 167 -20.87 5.61 -9.19
N GLU A 168 -19.75 4.89 -9.00
CA GLU A 168 -18.50 5.13 -9.69
C GLU A 168 -18.06 3.84 -10.37
N ALA A 169 -17.57 3.94 -11.62
CA ALA A 169 -16.91 2.87 -12.32
C ALA A 169 -15.57 3.38 -12.85
N GLU A 170 -14.54 2.58 -12.71
CA GLU A 170 -13.19 2.93 -13.16
C GLU A 170 -12.48 1.74 -13.78
N VAL A 171 -11.67 2.03 -14.81
CA VAL A 171 -10.80 1.05 -15.48
C VAL A 171 -9.44 1.70 -15.70
N ALA A 172 -8.38 0.96 -15.45
CA ALA A 172 -7.01 1.39 -15.73
C ALA A 172 -6.28 0.35 -16.56
N VAL A 173 -5.32 0.85 -17.34
CA VAL A 173 -4.29 0.06 -18.02
C VAL A 173 -2.93 0.60 -17.55
N PHE A 174 -2.03 -0.31 -17.15
CA PHE A 174 -0.74 0.07 -16.56
C PHE A 174 0.36 -0.92 -16.96
N GLY A 175 1.61 -0.54 -16.74
CA GLY A 175 2.80 -1.38 -16.82
C GLY A 175 3.67 -1.21 -15.57
N TRP A 176 4.91 -1.70 -15.65
CA TRP A 176 5.93 -1.60 -14.59
C TRP A 176 5.48 -2.18 -13.23
N ASN A 177 4.69 -3.24 -13.24
CA ASN A 177 4.28 -3.94 -12.03
C ASN A 177 4.35 -5.47 -12.18
N ASP A 178 5.29 -5.95 -13.04
CA ASP A 178 5.45 -7.38 -13.35
C ASP A 178 6.07 -8.19 -12.19
N VAL A 179 6.55 -7.53 -11.16
CA VAL A 179 7.16 -8.16 -9.98
C VAL A 179 6.22 -8.15 -8.78
N ALA A 180 5.02 -7.58 -8.91
CA ALA A 180 4.02 -7.56 -7.84
C ALA A 180 3.70 -8.98 -7.34
N GLY A 181 3.55 -9.13 -6.03
CA GLY A 181 3.26 -10.41 -5.36
C GLY A 181 4.50 -11.17 -4.89
N VAL A 182 5.71 -10.78 -5.31
CA VAL A 182 6.94 -11.44 -4.87
C VAL A 182 7.11 -11.37 -3.36
N ALA A 183 6.79 -10.24 -2.72
CA ALA A 183 6.91 -10.10 -1.27
C ALA A 183 5.93 -11.01 -0.53
N ILE A 184 4.70 -11.14 -0.99
CA ILE A 184 3.73 -12.09 -0.42
C ILE A 184 4.24 -13.53 -0.55
N ALA A 185 4.74 -13.91 -1.73
CA ALA A 185 5.27 -15.25 -1.95
C ALA A 185 6.50 -15.54 -1.07
N ASP A 186 7.46 -14.62 -1.01
CA ASP A 186 8.75 -14.84 -0.34
C ASP A 186 8.71 -14.63 1.18
N ARG A 187 7.91 -13.69 1.72
CA ARG A 187 7.90 -13.36 3.16
C ARG A 187 6.51 -13.37 3.81
N GLY A 188 5.45 -13.51 3.00
CA GLY A 188 4.07 -13.44 3.44
C GLY A 188 3.61 -12.03 3.78
N TRP A 189 2.46 -11.94 4.44
CA TRP A 189 1.87 -10.68 4.87
C TRP A 189 2.71 -9.99 5.94
N VAL A 190 2.80 -8.67 5.86
CA VAL A 190 3.51 -7.80 6.82
C VAL A 190 2.65 -6.58 7.11
N LEU A 191 2.56 -6.20 8.37
CA LEU A 191 1.91 -4.97 8.81
C LEU A 191 2.98 -3.87 8.93
N THR A 192 3.10 -3.08 7.88
CA THR A 192 4.10 -2.01 7.78
C THR A 192 3.49 -0.79 7.13
N ASP A 193 3.86 0.37 7.62
CA ASP A 193 3.55 1.65 7.00
C ASP A 193 4.70 2.19 6.14
N ARG A 194 5.75 1.39 5.93
CA ARG A 194 6.76 1.69 4.92
C ARG A 194 6.14 1.58 3.54
N VAL A 195 6.14 2.67 2.80
CA VAL A 195 5.65 2.73 1.42
C VAL A 195 6.85 2.80 0.47
N THR A 196 6.92 1.90 -0.50
CA THR A 196 8.05 1.87 -1.44
C THR A 196 7.93 2.98 -2.48
N GLY A 197 8.98 3.78 -2.63
CA GLY A 197 9.09 4.78 -3.68
C GLY A 197 9.26 4.17 -5.07
N LEU A 198 8.95 4.92 -6.12
CA LEU A 198 8.97 4.44 -7.52
C LEU A 198 10.34 3.95 -8.00
N PHE A 199 11.42 4.39 -7.35
CA PHE A 199 12.81 4.07 -7.75
C PHE A 199 13.57 3.32 -6.66
N ASP A 200 12.87 2.86 -5.63
CA ASP A 200 13.43 2.07 -4.55
C ASP A 200 13.27 0.57 -4.80
N ARG A 201 13.73 -0.22 -3.86
CA ARG A 201 13.71 -1.68 -3.89
C ARG A 201 13.29 -2.27 -2.56
N LEU A 202 12.59 -3.40 -2.60
CA LEU A 202 12.25 -4.21 -1.46
C LEU A 202 13.38 -5.14 -1.08
N ARG A 203 13.64 -5.29 0.21
CA ARG A 203 14.49 -6.35 0.73
C ARG A 203 13.64 -7.59 0.98
N LEU A 204 14.15 -8.72 0.50
CA LEU A 204 13.54 -10.03 0.73
C LEU A 204 14.39 -10.86 1.69
N PRO A 205 13.81 -11.84 2.39
CA PRO A 205 14.59 -12.77 3.19
C PRO A 205 15.67 -13.43 2.33
N ASN A 206 16.88 -13.60 2.89
CA ASN A 206 17.94 -14.31 2.18
C ASN A 206 17.47 -15.74 1.95
N ALA A 207 17.29 -16.12 0.69
CA ALA A 207 16.72 -17.40 0.31
C ALA A 207 17.65 -18.56 0.61
N VAL A 208 17.56 -19.10 1.81
CA VAL A 208 18.16 -20.40 2.15
C VAL A 208 17.33 -21.54 1.53
N ALA A 209 16.01 -21.33 1.39
CA ALA A 209 15.08 -22.34 0.90
C ALA A 209 14.75 -22.27 -0.60
N ALA A 210 15.08 -21.17 -1.30
CA ALA A 210 14.87 -21.04 -2.74
C ALA A 210 16.12 -20.51 -3.44
N PRO A 211 17.22 -21.29 -3.53
CA PRO A 211 18.54 -20.80 -3.97
C PRO A 211 18.63 -20.35 -5.42
N ARG A 212 17.59 -20.52 -6.22
CA ARG A 212 17.64 -20.24 -7.67
C ARG A 212 16.91 -19.00 -8.14
N HIS A 213 16.05 -18.35 -7.32
CA HIS A 213 15.10 -17.36 -7.82
C HIS A 213 14.99 -16.08 -7.01
N SER A 214 15.60 -15.95 -5.84
CA SER A 214 15.46 -14.77 -5.00
C SER A 214 16.76 -14.00 -4.86
N ALA A 215 16.90 -12.91 -5.59
CA ALA A 215 17.84 -11.86 -5.20
C ALA A 215 17.39 -11.28 -3.86
N ALA A 216 18.34 -10.87 -2.99
CA ALA A 216 18.04 -10.25 -1.70
C ALA A 216 17.24 -8.91 -1.83
N TRP A 217 17.06 -8.43 -3.05
CA TRP A 217 16.42 -7.16 -3.37
C TRP A 217 15.59 -7.29 -4.65
N ARG A 218 14.39 -6.66 -4.65
CA ARG A 218 13.49 -6.54 -5.80
C ARG A 218 13.12 -5.10 -6.03
N GLU A 219 13.05 -4.70 -7.29
CA GLU A 219 12.49 -3.42 -7.71
C GLU A 219 11.03 -3.65 -8.10
N PRO A 220 10.04 -3.29 -7.25
CA PRO A 220 8.64 -3.70 -7.46
C PRO A 220 8.01 -3.06 -8.70
N PHE A 221 8.55 -1.92 -9.15
CA PHE A 221 8.03 -1.18 -10.29
C PHE A 221 8.91 -1.39 -11.53
N THR A 222 8.99 -2.66 -11.96
CA THR A 222 9.79 -3.12 -13.10
C THR A 222 8.88 -3.66 -14.19
N GLU A 223 9.23 -3.37 -15.44
CA GLU A 223 8.62 -3.92 -16.66
C GLU A 223 9.54 -5.00 -17.22
N ILE A 224 9.00 -6.18 -17.50
CA ILE A 224 9.77 -7.36 -17.91
C ILE A 224 9.34 -7.88 -19.28
N ASP A 225 8.04 -7.99 -19.54
CA ASP A 225 7.49 -8.65 -20.72
C ASP A 225 6.78 -7.72 -21.72
N ASN A 226 6.60 -6.46 -21.38
CA ASN A 226 5.87 -5.43 -22.13
C ASN A 226 4.36 -5.76 -22.30
N THR A 227 3.79 -6.55 -21.41
CA THR A 227 2.37 -6.85 -21.38
C THR A 227 1.67 -5.90 -20.40
N PRO A 228 0.71 -5.10 -20.85
CA PRO A 228 0.02 -4.19 -19.92
C PRO A 228 -0.95 -4.94 -19.02
N GLY A 229 -0.86 -4.68 -17.72
CA GLY A 229 -1.86 -5.07 -16.75
C GLY A 229 -3.06 -4.13 -16.75
N TRP A 230 -4.12 -4.53 -16.05
CA TRP A 230 -5.34 -3.74 -15.92
C TRP A 230 -6.03 -3.98 -14.57
N TYR A 231 -6.85 -3.03 -14.19
CA TYR A 231 -7.85 -3.24 -13.14
C TYR A 231 -9.18 -2.60 -13.52
N ALA A 232 -10.24 -3.08 -12.89
CA ALA A 232 -11.57 -2.49 -12.96
C ALA A 232 -12.17 -2.39 -11.56
N GLY A 233 -12.77 -1.26 -11.26
CA GLY A 233 -13.38 -0.95 -9.96
C GLY A 233 -14.82 -0.47 -10.11
N LEU A 234 -15.63 -0.77 -9.09
CA LEU A 234 -16.99 -0.28 -8.92
C LEU A 234 -17.15 0.20 -7.49
N SER A 235 -17.72 1.39 -7.31
CA SER A 235 -18.07 1.94 -6.00
C SER A 235 -19.52 2.35 -5.97
N TRP A 236 -20.20 2.03 -4.87
CA TRP A 236 -21.51 2.54 -4.53
C TRP A 236 -21.47 3.23 -3.18
N LYS A 237 -21.89 4.48 -3.14
CA LYS A 237 -22.02 5.26 -1.91
C LYS A 237 -23.45 5.72 -1.74
N HIS A 238 -24.03 5.46 -0.58
CA HIS A 238 -25.33 5.96 -0.16
C HIS A 238 -25.15 6.91 1.03
N GLU A 239 -25.93 7.98 1.08
CA GLU A 239 -25.80 9.04 2.08
C GLU A 239 -25.88 8.49 3.52
N ASP A 240 -26.84 7.60 3.80
CA ASP A 240 -27.09 7.06 5.14
C ASP A 240 -26.37 5.73 5.44
N TRP A 241 -26.06 4.93 4.42
CA TRP A 241 -25.58 3.55 4.62
C TRP A 241 -24.06 3.42 4.53
N GLY A 242 -23.39 4.35 3.85
CA GLY A 242 -21.96 4.32 3.68
C GLY A 242 -21.53 3.98 2.25
N ARG A 243 -20.44 3.24 2.10
CA ARG A 243 -19.82 2.93 0.81
C ARG A 243 -19.48 1.45 0.70
N LEU A 244 -19.62 0.90 -0.50
CA LEU A 244 -19.14 -0.42 -0.90
C LEU A 244 -18.24 -0.26 -2.12
N ASP A 245 -17.10 -0.94 -2.11
CA ASP A 245 -16.12 -0.93 -3.18
C ASP A 245 -15.79 -2.36 -3.61
N LEU A 246 -15.64 -2.56 -4.90
CA LEU A 246 -15.18 -3.79 -5.54
C LEU A 246 -14.07 -3.44 -6.51
N LEU A 247 -12.95 -4.15 -6.46
CA LEU A 247 -11.86 -4.01 -7.42
C LEU A 247 -11.34 -5.39 -7.82
N TYR A 248 -11.18 -5.59 -9.12
CA TYR A 248 -10.41 -6.68 -9.71
C TYR A 248 -9.13 -6.13 -10.31
N TYR A 249 -8.02 -6.79 -10.05
CA TYR A 249 -6.67 -6.44 -10.53
C TYR A 249 -6.01 -7.65 -11.17
N ASP A 250 -5.34 -7.47 -12.31
CA ASP A 250 -4.47 -8.44 -12.95
C ASP A 250 -3.33 -7.69 -13.65
N ASN A 251 -2.07 -7.97 -13.26
CA ASN A 251 -0.94 -7.36 -13.93
C ASN A 251 -0.60 -8.00 -15.27
N GLU A 252 -1.27 -9.11 -15.65
CA GLU A 252 -1.12 -9.86 -16.90
C GLU A 252 0.34 -10.27 -17.22
N ALA A 253 1.25 -10.18 -16.26
CA ALA A 253 2.65 -10.51 -16.46
C ALA A 253 2.82 -11.97 -16.91
N ASP A 254 3.69 -12.23 -17.89
CA ASP A 254 4.02 -13.58 -18.34
C ASP A 254 4.92 -14.26 -17.30
N PRO A 255 4.44 -15.28 -16.56
CA PRO A 255 5.21 -15.94 -15.51
C PRO A 255 6.44 -16.70 -16.01
N HIS A 256 6.63 -16.87 -17.34
CA HIS A 256 7.82 -17.42 -17.95
C HIS A 256 8.86 -16.36 -18.32
N ALA A 257 8.46 -15.07 -18.35
CA ALA A 257 9.36 -14.00 -18.77
C ALA A 257 10.46 -13.74 -17.75
N PHE A 258 11.66 -13.47 -18.27
CA PHE A 258 12.87 -13.20 -17.50
C PHE A 258 13.70 -12.10 -18.12
N GLN A 259 14.00 -11.05 -17.31
CA GLN A 259 14.90 -9.96 -17.72
C GLN A 259 15.78 -9.48 -16.55
N HIS A 260 16.63 -10.21 -15.95
CA HIS A 260 17.35 -10.04 -14.69
C HIS A 260 16.62 -10.65 -13.50
N GLU A 261 15.29 -10.64 -13.52
CA GLU A 261 14.39 -11.33 -12.61
C GLU A 261 13.20 -11.88 -13.39
N PHE A 262 12.45 -12.79 -12.77
CA PHE A 262 11.25 -13.35 -13.37
C PHE A 262 10.06 -12.44 -13.11
N ALA A 263 9.14 -12.39 -14.08
CA ALA A 263 7.83 -11.79 -13.91
C ALA A 263 6.94 -12.69 -13.03
N TRP A 264 6.09 -12.07 -12.25
CA TRP A 264 5.09 -12.70 -11.40
C TRP A 264 3.70 -12.26 -11.86
N ARG A 265 2.90 -13.21 -12.33
CA ARG A 265 1.51 -12.90 -12.61
C ARG A 265 0.70 -12.84 -11.34
N THR A 266 0.22 -11.67 -11.00
CA THR A 266 -0.55 -11.41 -9.79
C THR A 266 -1.93 -10.90 -10.13
N LYS A 267 -2.96 -11.58 -9.60
CA LYS A 267 -4.36 -11.18 -9.77
C LYS A 267 -5.13 -11.36 -8.47
N PHE A 268 -6.07 -10.48 -8.20
CA PHE A 268 -6.90 -10.54 -7.01
C PHE A 268 -8.21 -9.80 -7.15
N VAL A 269 -9.13 -10.12 -6.25
CA VAL A 269 -10.35 -9.35 -5.98
C VAL A 269 -10.23 -8.71 -4.60
N SER A 270 -10.62 -7.45 -4.49
CA SER A 270 -10.77 -6.74 -3.22
C SER A 270 -12.18 -6.20 -3.08
N VAL A 271 -12.78 -6.39 -1.91
CA VAL A 271 -14.08 -5.84 -1.53
C VAL A 271 -13.90 -5.01 -0.27
N GLY A 272 -14.27 -3.74 -0.34
CA GLY A 272 -14.22 -2.78 0.75
C GLY A 272 -15.61 -2.31 1.18
N ALA A 273 -15.75 -1.94 2.44
CA ALA A 273 -16.95 -1.31 2.96
C ALA A 273 -16.61 -0.29 4.04
N SER A 274 -17.28 0.86 4.00
CA SER A 274 -17.17 1.88 5.03
C SER A 274 -18.54 2.46 5.40
N THR A 275 -18.78 2.65 6.70
CA THR A 275 -20.04 3.25 7.21
C THR A 275 -19.78 4.00 8.51
N ASN A 276 -20.78 4.77 8.94
CA ASN A 276 -20.77 5.44 10.24
C ASN A 276 -22.04 5.07 11.01
N ILE A 277 -21.88 4.45 12.16
CA ILE A 277 -23.00 3.99 13.01
C ILE A 277 -22.87 4.67 14.37
N GLY A 278 -23.78 5.59 14.68
CA GLY A 278 -23.78 6.29 15.97
C GLY A 278 -22.50 7.07 16.26
N GLY A 279 -21.83 7.59 15.22
CA GLY A 279 -20.55 8.30 15.33
C GLY A 279 -19.32 7.40 15.31
N VAL A 280 -19.49 6.08 15.33
CA VAL A 280 -18.40 5.11 15.12
C VAL A 280 -18.21 4.89 13.62
N THR A 281 -17.03 5.19 13.12
CA THR A 281 -16.61 4.83 11.76
C THR A 281 -16.25 3.36 11.74
N VAL A 282 -16.83 2.61 10.82
CA VAL A 282 -16.56 1.19 10.59
C VAL A 282 -15.93 1.05 9.19
N LEU A 283 -14.73 0.50 9.11
CA LEU A 283 -14.04 0.20 7.85
C LEU A 283 -13.74 -1.29 7.81
N SER A 284 -13.98 -1.92 6.68
CA SER A 284 -13.62 -3.32 6.46
C SER A 284 -13.15 -3.52 5.02
N GLN A 285 -12.27 -4.50 4.84
CA GLN A 285 -11.79 -4.89 3.52
C GLN A 285 -11.44 -6.37 3.54
N VAL A 286 -11.72 -7.05 2.44
CA VAL A 286 -11.34 -8.44 2.19
C VAL A 286 -10.62 -8.48 0.84
N MET A 287 -9.53 -9.22 0.77
CA MET A 287 -8.77 -9.44 -0.45
C MET A 287 -8.46 -10.92 -0.60
N SER A 288 -8.57 -11.45 -1.83
CA SER A 288 -8.18 -12.81 -2.18
C SER A 288 -7.64 -12.86 -3.58
N GLY A 289 -6.54 -13.58 -3.78
CA GLY A 289 -5.87 -13.69 -5.06
C GLY A 289 -4.77 -14.73 -5.08
N ASP A 290 -4.02 -14.72 -6.15
CA ASP A 290 -2.84 -15.55 -6.35
C ASP A 290 -1.72 -14.80 -7.06
N THR A 291 -0.49 -15.27 -6.85
CA THR A 291 0.69 -14.82 -7.58
C THR A 291 1.47 -16.03 -8.08
N THR A 292 1.86 -16.01 -9.34
CA THR A 292 2.46 -17.16 -10.04
C THR A 292 3.73 -16.77 -10.76
N ILE A 293 4.77 -17.61 -10.60
CA ILE A 293 6.01 -17.59 -11.37
C ILE A 293 6.22 -18.97 -12.01
N GLN A 294 6.70 -19.02 -13.25
CA GLN A 294 6.92 -20.28 -13.97
C GLN A 294 8.26 -20.29 -14.70
N PRO A 295 9.39 -20.39 -13.96
CA PRO A 295 10.74 -20.39 -14.56
C PRO A 295 11.06 -21.63 -15.37
N SER A 296 10.25 -22.69 -15.28
CA SER A 296 10.38 -23.97 -16.00
C SER A 296 9.01 -24.63 -16.12
N ASP A 297 8.97 -25.89 -16.53
CA ASP A 297 7.73 -26.70 -16.53
C ASP A 297 7.11 -26.85 -15.11
N GLU A 298 7.89 -26.58 -14.08
CA GLU A 298 7.41 -26.53 -12.70
C GLU A 298 7.18 -25.08 -12.27
N GLY A 299 5.92 -24.66 -12.29
CA GLY A 299 5.51 -23.35 -11.78
C GLY A 299 5.38 -23.34 -10.25
N TYR A 300 5.46 -22.16 -9.67
CA TYR A 300 5.18 -21.88 -8.27
C TYR A 300 4.05 -20.87 -8.19
N THR A 301 2.94 -21.25 -7.52
CA THR A 301 1.81 -20.34 -7.25
C THR A 301 1.65 -20.20 -5.74
N SER A 302 1.45 -18.98 -5.28
CA SER A 302 1.09 -18.68 -3.90
C SER A 302 -0.28 -18.04 -3.88
N ASP A 303 -1.26 -18.75 -3.32
CA ASP A 303 -2.56 -18.19 -3.01
C ASP A 303 -2.43 -17.30 -1.78
N PHE A 304 -3.15 -16.18 -1.76
CA PHE A 304 -3.14 -15.25 -0.65
C PHE A 304 -4.52 -14.70 -0.34
N GLN A 305 -4.78 -14.46 0.94
CA GLN A 305 -6.01 -13.83 1.40
C GLN A 305 -5.76 -13.04 2.68
N ALA A 306 -6.48 -11.95 2.83
CA ALA A 306 -6.49 -11.16 4.06
C ALA A 306 -7.80 -10.41 4.22
N ALA A 307 -8.14 -10.08 5.47
CA ALA A 307 -9.26 -9.22 5.79
C ALA A 307 -8.96 -8.40 7.04
N TYR A 308 -9.59 -7.23 7.14
CA TYR A 308 -9.59 -6.47 8.38
C TYR A 308 -10.94 -5.82 8.69
N LEU A 309 -11.14 -5.52 9.97
CA LEU A 309 -12.20 -4.68 10.49
C LEU A 309 -11.59 -3.61 11.41
N LEU A 310 -11.86 -2.34 11.10
CA LEU A 310 -11.44 -1.20 11.91
C LEU A 310 -12.67 -0.46 12.44
N LEU A 311 -12.66 -0.16 13.72
CA LEU A 311 -13.61 0.70 14.39
C LEU A 311 -12.89 1.97 14.84
N GLY A 312 -13.38 3.13 14.42
CA GLY A 312 -12.82 4.44 14.74
C GLY A 312 -13.87 5.36 15.38
N TYR A 313 -13.47 6.09 16.40
CA TYR A 313 -14.33 7.11 17.03
C TYR A 313 -13.59 8.42 17.19
N ARG A 314 -14.25 9.52 16.87
CA ARG A 314 -13.71 10.88 17.02
C ARG A 314 -14.40 11.62 18.15
N LEU A 315 -13.61 12.14 19.09
CA LEU A 315 -14.07 12.95 20.22
C LEU A 315 -13.27 14.27 20.28
N GLY A 316 -13.81 15.30 19.66
CA GLY A 316 -13.10 16.58 19.51
C GLY A 316 -11.77 16.39 18.78
N ASP A 317 -10.67 16.75 19.46
CA ASP A 317 -9.30 16.63 18.93
C ASP A 317 -8.72 15.21 19.07
N TRP A 318 -9.45 14.31 19.72
CA TRP A 318 -9.04 12.93 19.94
C TRP A 318 -9.65 12.00 18.90
N ARG A 319 -8.88 10.98 18.53
CA ARG A 319 -9.37 9.82 17.77
C ARG A 319 -8.90 8.55 18.46
N VAL A 320 -9.79 7.59 18.58
CA VAL A 320 -9.50 6.26 19.08
C VAL A 320 -9.86 5.26 17.99
N ALA A 321 -9.00 4.29 17.76
CA ALA A 321 -9.25 3.22 16.81
C ALA A 321 -8.83 1.87 17.36
N ALA A 322 -9.57 0.84 16.96
CA ALA A 322 -9.20 -0.56 17.13
C ALA A 322 -9.36 -1.29 15.80
N ARG A 323 -8.37 -2.11 15.44
CA ARG A 323 -8.42 -2.93 14.23
C ARG A 323 -8.03 -4.37 14.54
N ALA A 324 -8.73 -5.31 13.91
CA ALA A 324 -8.40 -6.71 13.87
C ALA A 324 -8.13 -7.11 12.41
N ASP A 325 -7.04 -7.84 12.18
CA ASP A 325 -6.65 -8.37 10.87
C ASP A 325 -6.56 -9.90 10.95
N VAL A 326 -6.90 -10.56 9.84
CA VAL A 326 -6.63 -11.98 9.59
C VAL A 326 -5.99 -12.12 8.23
N PHE A 327 -5.03 -13.03 8.10
CA PHE A 327 -4.34 -13.24 6.83
C PHE A 327 -3.81 -14.66 6.70
N ALA A 328 -3.67 -15.11 5.44
CA ALA A 328 -3.08 -16.40 5.11
C ALA A 328 -2.40 -16.36 3.74
N THR A 329 -1.39 -17.21 3.54
CA THR A 329 -0.85 -17.57 2.23
C THR A 329 -0.60 -19.08 2.18
N GLU A 330 -0.74 -19.69 1.00
CA GLU A 330 -0.42 -21.09 0.78
C GLU A 330 0.21 -21.28 -0.59
N SER A 331 1.42 -21.83 -0.62
CA SER A 331 2.07 -22.17 -1.88
C SER A 331 1.60 -23.52 -2.41
N GLN A 332 1.22 -23.54 -3.67
CA GLN A 332 0.88 -24.75 -4.39
C GLN A 332 2.14 -25.36 -5.01
N ASN A 333 2.94 -26.08 -4.22
CA ASN A 333 4.08 -26.82 -4.71
C ASN A 333 3.70 -28.29 -4.88
N LYS A 334 4.24 -28.96 -5.93
CA LYS A 334 4.05 -30.41 -6.14
C LYS A 334 4.66 -31.24 -5.02
N ASP A 335 5.79 -30.78 -4.46
CA ASP A 335 6.39 -31.37 -3.27
C ASP A 335 5.72 -30.82 -2.01
N PRO A 336 4.96 -31.65 -1.25
CA PRO A 336 4.31 -31.21 -0.04
C PRO A 336 5.26 -30.67 1.03
N ASP A 337 6.50 -31.19 1.09
CA ASP A 337 7.51 -30.79 2.07
C ASP A 337 8.13 -29.41 1.74
N ALA A 338 8.00 -28.96 0.49
CA ALA A 338 8.45 -27.66 0.02
C ALA A 338 7.32 -26.59 0.08
N ARG A 339 6.12 -26.95 0.56
CA ARG A 339 5.02 -26.00 0.64
C ARG A 339 5.24 -24.99 1.76
N ILE A 340 5.07 -23.72 1.40
CA ILE A 340 5.08 -22.61 2.35
C ILE A 340 3.63 -22.28 2.69
N ALA A 341 3.27 -22.45 3.95
CA ALA A 341 1.97 -22.06 4.48
C ALA A 341 2.15 -20.99 5.55
N GLU A 342 1.29 -19.99 5.52
CA GLU A 342 1.21 -18.93 6.51
C GLU A 342 -0.24 -18.72 6.94
N HIS A 343 -0.45 -18.44 8.21
CA HIS A 343 -1.67 -17.85 8.73
C HIS A 343 -1.36 -16.98 9.94
N GLY A 344 -2.16 -15.95 10.13
CA GLY A 344 -1.95 -15.04 11.25
C GLY A 344 -3.14 -14.14 11.55
N THR A 345 -3.04 -13.50 12.70
CA THR A 345 -3.97 -12.47 13.18
C THR A 345 -3.19 -11.29 13.73
N ALA A 346 -3.74 -10.09 13.57
CA ALA A 346 -3.18 -8.92 14.23
C ALA A 346 -4.26 -8.12 14.96
N GLN A 347 -3.86 -7.45 16.03
CA GLN A 347 -4.67 -6.51 16.79
C GLN A 347 -3.92 -5.20 16.90
N THR A 348 -4.57 -4.11 16.51
CA THR A 348 -4.04 -2.74 16.59
C THR A 348 -4.99 -1.89 17.41
N VAL A 349 -4.46 -1.13 18.37
CA VAL A 349 -5.19 -0.10 19.09
C VAL A 349 -4.40 1.19 19.00
N ALA A 350 -5.06 2.28 18.63
CA ALA A 350 -4.43 3.58 18.49
C ALA A 350 -5.26 4.68 19.14
N VAL A 351 -4.57 5.63 19.78
CA VAL A 351 -5.14 6.87 20.29
C VAL A 351 -4.34 8.03 19.71
N SER A 352 -5.01 8.92 19.00
CA SER A 352 -4.40 10.12 18.44
C SER A 352 -4.99 11.38 19.07
N TRP A 353 -4.14 12.37 19.30
CA TRP A 353 -4.50 13.70 19.76
C TRP A 353 -3.91 14.76 18.84
N GLN A 354 -4.75 15.63 18.30
CA GLN A 354 -4.37 16.70 17.39
C GLN A 354 -4.77 18.06 17.99
N PRO A 355 -3.99 18.60 18.96
CA PRO A 355 -4.32 19.84 19.69
C PRO A 355 -4.31 21.07 18.79
N ILE A 356 -3.53 21.03 17.72
CA ILE A 356 -3.43 22.09 16.71
C ILE A 356 -3.29 21.46 15.31
N GLN A 357 -3.61 22.21 14.28
CA GLN A 357 -3.56 21.71 12.90
C GLN A 357 -2.19 21.21 12.45
N TYR A 358 -1.10 21.66 13.08
CA TYR A 358 0.28 21.37 12.71
C TYR A 358 0.91 20.21 13.50
N LEU A 359 0.23 19.67 14.53
CA LEU A 359 0.78 18.61 15.38
C LEU A 359 -0.26 17.53 15.65
N LYS A 360 0.07 16.28 15.29
CA LYS A 360 -0.67 15.08 15.67
C LYS A 360 0.26 14.16 16.46
N LEU A 361 -0.16 13.80 17.69
CA LEU A 361 0.48 12.78 18.50
C LEU A 361 -0.35 11.50 18.42
N THR A 362 0.29 10.35 18.27
CA THR A 362 -0.40 9.04 18.19
C THR A 362 0.34 8.02 19.03
N LEU A 363 -0.35 7.40 19.97
CA LEU A 363 0.11 6.19 20.67
C LEU A 363 -0.59 4.99 20.02
N GLU A 364 0.21 4.02 19.57
CA GLU A 364 -0.28 2.80 18.95
C GLU A 364 0.37 1.57 19.56
N GLY A 365 -0.45 0.54 19.82
CA GLY A 365 -0.01 -0.80 20.17
C GLY A 365 -0.45 -1.79 19.09
N LEU A 366 0.48 -2.60 18.61
CA LEU A 366 0.28 -3.64 17.61
C LEU A 366 0.79 -4.97 18.16
N ARG A 367 0.00 -6.03 18.00
CA ARG A 367 0.36 -7.40 18.26
C ARG A 367 0.03 -8.25 17.05
N VAL A 368 1.00 -9.02 16.55
CA VAL A 368 0.82 -9.95 15.44
C VAL A 368 1.19 -11.35 15.89
N ALA A 369 0.25 -12.28 15.81
CA ALA A 369 0.49 -13.70 16.02
C ALA A 369 0.44 -14.39 14.66
N SER A 370 1.53 -15.05 14.25
CA SER A 370 1.63 -15.68 12.94
C SER A 370 2.32 -17.03 13.01
N PHE A 371 1.94 -17.90 12.10
CA PHE A 371 2.59 -19.17 11.81
C PHE A 371 3.07 -19.13 10.36
N ARG A 372 4.32 -19.53 10.10
CA ARG A 372 4.86 -19.64 8.74
C ARG A 372 5.89 -20.77 8.68
N THR A 373 5.63 -21.77 7.83
CA THR A 373 6.50 -22.97 7.71
C THR A 373 7.91 -22.63 7.25
N GLN A 374 8.09 -21.60 6.41
CA GLN A 374 9.40 -21.16 5.91
C GLN A 374 10.39 -20.81 7.04
N ARG A 375 9.94 -20.42 8.22
CA ARG A 375 10.80 -20.10 9.38
C ARG A 375 11.69 -21.27 9.79
N LEU A 376 11.24 -22.51 9.55
CA LEU A 376 12.04 -23.71 9.82
C LEU A 376 13.35 -23.73 9.02
N ALA A 377 13.35 -23.21 7.78
CA ALA A 377 14.54 -23.11 6.94
C ALA A 377 15.59 -22.12 7.50
N TYR A 378 15.17 -21.23 8.41
CA TYR A 378 16.04 -20.27 9.11
C TYR A 378 16.36 -20.69 10.55
N ASN A 379 16.03 -21.93 10.95
CA ASN A 379 16.13 -22.44 12.32
C ASN A 379 15.30 -21.62 13.34
N LEU A 380 14.19 -21.04 12.90
CA LEU A 380 13.24 -20.31 13.72
C LEU A 380 12.00 -21.17 14.01
N ALA A 381 11.33 -20.89 15.12
CA ALA A 381 10.04 -21.52 15.40
C ALA A 381 9.01 -21.04 14.38
N PRO A 382 8.17 -21.94 13.80
CA PRO A 382 7.18 -21.52 12.80
C PRO A 382 6.10 -20.60 13.37
N ALA A 383 5.74 -20.73 14.64
CA ALA A 383 4.83 -19.84 15.35
C ALA A 383 5.62 -18.72 16.05
N GLN A 384 5.24 -17.47 15.80
CA GLN A 384 5.86 -16.27 16.36
C GLN A 384 4.80 -15.27 16.79
N ILE A 385 5.17 -14.43 17.75
CA ILE A 385 4.38 -13.29 18.19
C ILE A 385 5.29 -12.05 18.18
N ASP A 386 4.92 -11.07 17.36
CA ASP A 386 5.58 -9.79 17.26
C ASP A 386 4.75 -8.73 18.02
N HIS A 387 5.43 -7.88 18.78
CA HIS A 387 4.82 -6.74 19.48
C HIS A 387 5.51 -5.46 19.07
N GLN A 388 4.71 -4.40 18.88
CA GLN A 388 5.21 -3.07 18.59
C GLN A 388 4.36 -2.03 19.30
N VAL A 389 4.98 -1.16 20.09
CA VAL A 389 4.35 0.02 20.69
C VAL A 389 5.06 1.25 20.14
N GLN A 390 4.30 2.20 19.65
CA GLN A 390 4.84 3.40 19.02
C GLN A 390 4.19 4.65 19.63
N LEU A 391 5.01 5.66 19.92
CA LEU A 391 4.56 7.03 20.13
C LEU A 391 5.06 7.87 18.96
N GLY A 392 4.15 8.22 18.06
CA GLY A 392 4.41 9.05 16.90
C GLY A 392 4.11 10.52 17.14
N ALA A 393 4.96 11.40 16.63
CA ALA A 393 4.75 12.84 16.59
C ALA A 393 4.87 13.30 15.13
N LYS A 394 3.72 13.61 14.50
CA LYS A 394 3.65 14.08 13.12
C LYS A 394 3.50 15.60 13.12
N PHE A 395 4.49 16.29 12.59
CA PHE A 395 4.51 17.74 12.38
C PHE A 395 4.09 18.03 10.95
N MET A 396 2.99 18.75 10.79
CA MET A 396 2.38 19.07 9.48
C MET A 396 2.53 20.55 9.16
N PHE A 397 2.66 20.90 7.87
CA PHE A 397 2.79 22.28 7.40
C PHE A 397 2.20 22.47 6.00
#